data_f629382bd078da38ed464abb4f217684
#
_entry.id   f629382bd078da38ed464abb4f217684
#
_cell.length_a   1.000
_cell.length_b   1.000
_cell.length_c   1.000
_cell.angle_alpha   90.00
_cell.angle_beta   90.00
_cell.angle_gamma   90.00
#
_symmetry.space_group_name_H-M   'P 1'
#
loop_
_entity.id
_entity.type
_entity.pdbx_description
1 polymer ?
#
loop_
_entity_poly.entity_id
_entity_poly.type
_entity_poly.pdbx_seq_one_letter_code
_entity_poly.pdbx_strand_id
1 'polypeptide(L)'
;MLRAIIMDIMDEVGSLRMSLFRRHRKKNLKSVSYTHLFPWEQVIPMAIAQTAGAFVGATIAAVFYYPHFKETGPDEGNCVGIFATGPAIDHKPCNLMSEIIATFMLILAILCLGKMVDGLAPVVIGILIASIGMSFGATTGYALNPARDFGPRLAYTILPIPNKGTANWQYAWVPFIGPLIGAGLAVVFFKLVAP
;
A
#
# COMPACT_ATOMS: atom_id res chain seq x y z
N MET A 1 -2.91 -8.40 14.85
CA MET A 1 -1.68 -9.19 14.59
C MET A 1 -1.65 -9.72 13.16
N LEU A 2 -2.62 -10.50 12.69
CA LEU A 2 -2.71 -11.03 11.33
C LEU A 2 -2.66 -9.96 10.23
N ARG A 3 -3.37 -8.84 10.43
CA ARG A 3 -3.42 -7.69 9.50
C ARG A 3 -2.03 -7.06 9.28
N ALA A 4 -1.22 -6.95 10.33
CA ALA A 4 0.13 -6.40 10.22
C ALA A 4 1.04 -7.34 9.42
N ILE A 5 0.97 -8.64 9.66
CA ILE A 5 1.79 -9.65 8.99
C ILE A 5 1.51 -9.72 7.49
N ILE A 6 0.23 -9.67 7.08
CA ILE A 6 -0.13 -9.65 5.65
C ILE A 6 0.37 -8.38 4.97
N MET A 7 0.30 -7.25 5.66
CA MET A 7 0.81 -5.98 5.14
C MET A 7 2.34 -6.00 4.99
N ASP A 8 3.06 -6.54 5.97
CA ASP A 8 4.52 -6.67 5.92
C ASP A 8 4.96 -7.61 4.79
N ILE A 9 4.28 -8.75 4.59
CA ILE A 9 4.56 -9.67 3.48
C ILE A 9 4.35 -8.99 2.12
N MET A 10 3.31 -8.18 1.99
CA MET A 10 3.00 -7.49 0.74
C MET A 10 4.02 -6.37 0.42
N ASP A 11 4.51 -5.68 1.44
CA ASP A 11 5.54 -4.65 1.30
C ASP A 11 6.92 -5.28 1.02
N GLU A 12 7.25 -6.42 1.65
CA GLU A 12 8.49 -7.15 1.39
C GLU A 12 8.53 -7.76 -0.01
N VAL A 13 7.45 -8.36 -0.50
CA VAL A 13 7.38 -8.90 -1.87
C VAL A 13 7.54 -7.79 -2.91
N GLY A 14 6.97 -6.60 -2.67
CA GLY A 14 7.19 -5.41 -3.49
C GLY A 14 8.65 -4.94 -3.49
N SER A 15 9.30 -4.97 -2.33
CA SER A 15 10.70 -4.56 -2.11
C SER A 15 11.72 -5.55 -2.69
N LEU A 16 11.52 -6.86 -2.51
CA LEU A 16 12.36 -7.91 -3.09
C LEU A 16 12.38 -7.87 -4.62
N ARG A 17 11.27 -7.55 -5.25
CA ARG A 17 11.19 -7.43 -6.72
C ARG A 17 11.96 -6.23 -7.25
N MET A 18 12.01 -5.12 -6.52
CA MET A 18 12.86 -3.98 -6.88
C MET A 18 14.36 -4.35 -6.87
N SER A 19 14.80 -5.20 -5.94
CA SER A 19 16.19 -5.65 -5.84
C SER A 19 16.58 -6.63 -6.95
N LEU A 20 15.67 -7.51 -7.36
CA LEU A 20 15.91 -8.48 -8.44
C LEU A 20 15.95 -7.83 -9.84
N PHE A 21 15.10 -6.82 -10.07
CA PHE A 21 15.14 -6.06 -11.34
C PHE A 21 16.41 -5.21 -11.47
N ARG A 22 17.04 -4.78 -10.37
CA ARG A 22 18.31 -4.05 -10.36
C ARG A 22 19.50 -4.89 -10.82
N ARG A 23 19.46 -6.21 -10.65
CA ARG A 23 20.60 -7.08 -10.94
C ARG A 23 20.88 -7.27 -12.43
N HIS A 24 19.92 -6.99 -13.31
CA HIS A 24 20.06 -7.23 -14.77
C HIS A 24 20.51 -6.00 -15.58
N ARG A 25 20.69 -4.83 -14.97
CA ARG A 25 21.11 -3.60 -15.66
C ARG A 25 22.40 -3.01 -15.09
N LYS A 26 23.47 -3.79 -15.03
CA LYS A 26 24.84 -3.24 -14.89
C LYS A 26 25.34 -2.77 -16.24
N LYS A 27 25.01 -1.53 -16.64
CA LYS A 27 25.85 -0.69 -17.52
C LYS A 27 25.54 0.78 -17.20
N ASN A 28 26.55 1.49 -16.63
CA ASN A 28 26.67 2.94 -16.53
C ASN A 28 25.56 3.69 -15.76
N LEU A 29 25.44 3.46 -14.47
CA LEU A 29 24.69 4.33 -13.58
C LEU A 29 25.65 5.26 -12.83
N LYS A 30 25.88 6.46 -13.39
CA LYS A 30 26.22 7.63 -12.57
C LYS A 30 25.15 7.77 -11.50
N SER A 31 25.53 8.11 -10.26
CA SER A 31 24.62 8.24 -9.14
C SER A 31 23.44 9.16 -9.52
N VAL A 32 22.30 8.60 -9.81
CA VAL A 32 21.10 9.34 -10.16
C VAL A 32 20.35 9.62 -8.86
N SER A 33 20.20 10.89 -8.54
CA SER A 33 19.31 11.37 -7.50
C SER A 33 17.90 10.82 -7.77
N TYR A 34 17.32 10.09 -6.82
CA TYR A 34 16.00 9.44 -6.97
C TYR A 34 14.84 10.41 -7.23
N THR A 35 15.06 11.70 -7.15
CA THR A 35 14.02 12.73 -7.25
C THR A 35 13.64 13.12 -8.68
N HIS A 36 14.36 12.67 -9.72
CA HIS A 36 14.14 13.27 -11.05
C HIS A 36 13.91 12.35 -12.24
N LEU A 37 13.99 11.02 -12.14
CA LEU A 37 13.99 10.20 -13.36
C LEU A 37 13.29 8.83 -13.20
N PHE A 38 12.09 8.77 -12.66
CA PHE A 38 11.26 7.60 -12.89
C PHE A 38 10.63 7.73 -14.29
N PRO A 39 11.00 6.89 -15.28
CA PRO A 39 10.45 7.00 -16.63
C PRO A 39 8.93 6.75 -16.61
N TRP A 40 8.17 7.67 -17.19
CA TRP A 40 6.71 7.55 -17.28
C TRP A 40 6.25 6.23 -17.92
N GLU A 41 7.04 5.70 -18.84
CA GLU A 41 6.83 4.41 -19.51
C GLU A 41 6.79 3.22 -18.52
N GLN A 42 7.40 3.37 -17.35
CA GLN A 42 7.44 2.33 -16.32
C GLN A 42 6.31 2.43 -15.30
N VAL A 43 5.55 3.51 -15.29
CA VAL A 43 4.47 3.72 -14.30
C VAL A 43 3.41 2.63 -14.42
N ILE A 44 2.88 2.40 -15.61
CA ILE A 44 1.84 1.39 -15.83
C ILE A 44 2.35 -0.04 -15.58
N PRO A 45 3.50 -0.47 -16.17
CA PRO A 45 4.06 -1.79 -15.86
C PRO A 45 4.31 -2.01 -14.35
N MET A 46 4.77 -0.99 -13.63
CA MET A 46 5.01 -1.08 -12.19
C MET A 46 3.70 -1.17 -11.41
N ALA A 47 2.68 -0.39 -11.76
CA ALA A 47 1.37 -0.46 -11.12
C ALA A 47 0.73 -1.85 -11.30
N ILE A 48 0.81 -2.41 -12.51
CA ILE A 48 0.34 -3.77 -12.80
C ILE A 48 1.13 -4.80 -11.96
N ALA A 49 2.45 -4.67 -11.94
CA ALA A 49 3.31 -5.58 -11.20
C ALA A 49 3.05 -5.55 -9.68
N GLN A 50 2.84 -4.35 -9.11
CA GLN A 50 2.48 -4.20 -7.71
C GLN A 50 1.11 -4.82 -7.41
N THR A 51 0.12 -4.55 -8.24
CA THR A 51 -1.23 -5.11 -8.08
C THR A 51 -1.22 -6.64 -8.18
N ALA A 52 -0.50 -7.20 -9.16
CA ALA A 52 -0.35 -8.65 -9.30
C ALA A 52 0.40 -9.27 -8.11
N GLY A 53 1.47 -8.64 -7.64
CA GLY A 53 2.20 -9.07 -6.45
C GLY A 53 1.33 -9.07 -5.21
N ALA A 54 0.55 -8.00 -5.01
CA ALA A 54 -0.40 -7.88 -3.91
C ALA A 54 -1.50 -8.95 -3.97
N PHE A 55 -2.02 -9.25 -5.17
CA PHE A 55 -2.98 -10.34 -5.37
C PHE A 55 -2.39 -11.70 -4.99
N VAL A 56 -1.17 -12.01 -5.46
CA VAL A 56 -0.48 -13.27 -5.14
C VAL A 56 -0.18 -13.36 -3.65
N GLY A 57 0.33 -12.31 -3.02
CA GLY A 57 0.56 -12.28 -1.58
C GLY A 57 -0.69 -12.52 -0.76
N ALA A 58 -1.81 -11.88 -1.14
CA ALA A 58 -3.11 -12.11 -0.52
C ALA A 58 -3.61 -13.55 -0.70
N THR A 59 -3.36 -14.16 -1.86
CA THR A 59 -3.71 -15.56 -2.13
C THR A 59 -2.91 -16.50 -1.22
N ILE A 60 -1.61 -16.27 -1.09
CA ILE A 60 -0.74 -17.06 -0.18
C ILE A 60 -1.23 -16.92 1.26
N ALA A 61 -1.53 -15.70 1.70
CA ALA A 61 -2.07 -15.46 3.03
C ALA A 61 -3.42 -16.15 3.26
N ALA A 62 -4.30 -16.15 2.27
CA ALA A 62 -5.60 -16.84 2.34
C ALA A 62 -5.42 -18.35 2.52
N VAL A 63 -4.47 -18.96 1.81
CA VAL A 63 -4.15 -20.40 1.95
C VAL A 63 -3.52 -20.67 3.31
N PHE A 64 -2.57 -19.85 3.74
CA PHE A 64 -1.88 -20.03 5.01
C PHE A 64 -2.82 -19.96 6.22
N TYR A 65 -3.78 -19.04 6.20
CA TYR A 65 -4.76 -18.85 7.27
C TYR A 65 -6.11 -19.53 7.03
N TYR A 66 -6.19 -20.42 6.05
CA TYR A 66 -7.45 -21.09 5.69
C TYR A 66 -8.18 -21.76 6.87
N PRO A 67 -7.49 -22.49 7.80
CA PRO A 67 -8.16 -23.04 8.99
C PRO A 67 -8.80 -21.97 9.88
N HIS A 68 -8.13 -20.83 10.04
CA HIS A 68 -8.65 -19.72 10.86
C HIS A 68 -9.92 -19.12 10.26
N PHE A 69 -10.00 -19.01 8.92
CA PHE A 69 -11.24 -18.55 8.27
C PHE A 69 -12.40 -19.52 8.44
N LYS A 70 -12.13 -20.82 8.57
CA LYS A 70 -13.16 -21.82 8.86
C LYS A 70 -13.75 -21.69 10.27
N GLU A 71 -12.89 -21.41 11.24
CA GLU A 71 -13.29 -21.25 12.65
C GLU A 71 -13.93 -19.89 12.91
N THR A 72 -13.62 -18.87 12.10
CA THR A 72 -14.24 -17.54 12.22
C THR A 72 -15.70 -17.63 11.75
N GLY A 73 -16.63 -17.47 12.66
CA GLY A 73 -18.06 -17.51 12.36
C GLY A 73 -18.53 -16.30 11.55
N PRO A 74 -19.66 -16.41 10.84
CA PRO A 74 -20.24 -15.30 10.08
C PRO A 74 -20.61 -14.10 10.98
N ASP A 75 -20.82 -14.32 12.26
CA ASP A 75 -21.16 -13.30 13.25
C ASP A 75 -19.94 -12.53 13.78
N GLU A 76 -18.72 -13.00 13.52
CA GLU A 76 -17.48 -12.36 13.97
C GLU A 76 -17.00 -11.23 13.05
N GLY A 77 -17.80 -10.87 12.07
CA GLY A 77 -17.57 -9.75 11.17
C GLY A 77 -16.97 -10.12 9.82
N ASN A 78 -16.86 -9.13 8.97
CA ASN A 78 -16.37 -9.29 7.60
C ASN A 78 -14.84 -9.37 7.55
N CYS A 79 -14.29 -10.49 7.10
CA CYS A 79 -12.85 -10.72 6.95
C CYS A 79 -12.17 -9.82 5.89
N VAL A 80 -12.91 -8.98 5.15
CA VAL A 80 -12.31 -8.08 4.14
C VAL A 80 -11.21 -7.19 4.70
N GLY A 81 -11.32 -6.78 5.97
CA GLY A 81 -10.31 -5.95 6.63
C GLY A 81 -8.93 -6.59 6.78
N ILE A 82 -8.81 -7.91 6.59
CA ILE A 82 -7.54 -8.64 6.55
C ILE A 82 -6.83 -8.39 5.20
N PHE A 83 -7.59 -8.26 4.13
CA PHE A 83 -7.11 -8.15 2.75
C PHE A 83 -7.02 -6.70 2.29
N ALA A 84 -8.10 -5.95 2.45
CA ALA A 84 -8.25 -4.60 1.94
C ALA A 84 -8.64 -3.63 3.06
N THR A 85 -8.50 -2.35 2.78
CA THR A 85 -8.89 -1.30 3.74
C THR A 85 -10.39 -1.05 3.71
N GLY A 86 -10.90 -0.55 4.82
CA GLY A 86 -12.30 -0.19 4.94
C GLY A 86 -12.49 0.88 6.00
N PRO A 87 -13.57 1.65 5.93
CA PRO A 87 -13.84 2.69 6.89
C PRO A 87 -14.28 2.09 8.22
N ALA A 88 -13.79 2.64 9.34
CA ALA A 88 -14.35 2.34 10.66
C ALA A 88 -15.76 2.93 10.79
N ILE A 89 -15.97 4.10 10.19
CA ILE A 89 -17.26 4.77 10.07
C ILE A 89 -17.46 5.14 8.60
N ASP A 90 -18.59 4.74 7.99
CA ASP A 90 -18.85 5.04 6.57
C ASP A 90 -19.29 6.50 6.38
N HIS A 91 -18.29 7.37 6.25
CA HIS A 91 -18.47 8.76 5.87
C HIS A 91 -17.49 9.11 4.75
N LYS A 92 -17.88 8.83 3.51
CA LYS A 92 -17.03 8.88 2.33
C LYS A 92 -16.18 10.16 2.18
N PRO A 93 -16.69 11.39 2.37
CA PRO A 93 -15.86 12.60 2.29
C PRO A 93 -14.74 12.63 3.35
N CYS A 94 -15.03 12.29 4.60
CA CYS A 94 -14.02 12.26 5.66
C CYS A 94 -13.02 11.12 5.43
N ASN A 95 -13.48 9.97 4.96
CA ASN A 95 -12.62 8.83 4.66
C ASN A 95 -11.66 9.14 3.49
N LEU A 96 -12.16 9.83 2.45
CA LEU A 96 -11.31 10.33 1.36
C LEU A 96 -10.26 11.32 1.89
N MET A 97 -10.67 12.26 2.73
CA MET A 97 -9.75 13.23 3.34
C MET A 97 -8.69 12.53 4.19
N SER A 98 -9.05 11.50 4.95
CA SER A 98 -8.10 10.71 5.76
C SER A 98 -7.04 10.04 4.89
N GLU A 99 -7.42 9.44 3.76
CA GLU A 99 -6.45 8.82 2.83
C GLU A 99 -5.58 9.87 2.13
N ILE A 100 -6.14 11.03 1.77
CA ILE A 100 -5.38 12.17 1.23
C ILE A 100 -4.33 12.64 2.22
N ILE A 101 -4.71 12.91 3.46
CA ILE A 101 -3.80 13.41 4.50
C ILE A 101 -2.72 12.38 4.83
N ALA A 102 -3.10 11.12 5.05
CA ALA A 102 -2.14 10.06 5.38
C ALA A 102 -1.09 9.87 4.26
N THR A 103 -1.52 9.86 3.00
CA THR A 103 -0.61 9.73 1.87
C THR A 103 0.21 10.99 1.63
N PHE A 104 -0.38 12.17 1.81
CA PHE A 104 0.35 13.44 1.77
C PHE A 104 1.51 13.44 2.78
N MET A 105 1.25 13.06 4.03
CA MET A 105 2.27 13.00 5.07
C MET A 105 3.37 11.98 4.74
N LEU A 106 2.99 10.80 4.23
CA LEU A 106 3.95 9.78 3.82
C LEU A 106 4.89 10.30 2.72
N ILE A 107 4.32 10.81 1.63
CA ILE A 107 5.11 11.25 0.48
C ILE A 107 5.95 12.49 0.81
N LEU A 108 5.38 13.45 1.54
CA LEU A 108 6.13 14.63 1.99
C LEU A 108 7.32 14.22 2.85
N ALA A 109 7.12 13.33 3.82
CA ALA A 109 8.21 12.84 4.66
C ALA A 109 9.30 12.14 3.82
N ILE A 110 8.92 11.27 2.86
CA ILE A 110 9.88 10.62 1.96
C ILE A 110 10.68 11.65 1.15
N LEU A 111 10.04 12.71 0.64
CA LEU A 111 10.71 13.76 -0.12
C LEU A 111 11.69 14.57 0.77
N CYS A 112 11.39 14.70 2.05
CA CYS A 112 12.24 15.39 3.03
C CYS A 112 13.43 14.56 3.55
N LEU A 113 13.41 13.23 3.37
CA LEU A 113 14.47 12.35 3.91
C LEU A 113 15.85 12.58 3.28
N GLY A 114 15.94 13.18 2.08
CA GLY A 114 17.19 13.45 1.42
C GLY A 114 18.01 12.21 1.06
N LYS A 115 19.35 12.37 0.92
CA LYS A 115 20.26 11.26 0.63
C LYS A 115 20.60 10.51 1.91
N MET A 116 20.41 9.22 1.90
CA MET A 116 20.75 8.32 3.00
C MET A 116 21.91 7.40 2.63
N VAL A 117 22.54 6.82 3.64
CA VAL A 117 23.50 5.72 3.48
C VAL A 117 22.82 4.55 2.77
N ASP A 118 23.58 3.86 1.91
CA ASP A 118 23.06 2.72 1.15
C ASP A 118 22.46 1.65 2.08
N GLY A 119 21.23 1.25 1.78
CA GLY A 119 20.48 0.26 2.56
C GLY A 119 19.68 0.80 3.74
N LEU A 120 19.88 2.06 4.17
CA LEU A 120 19.14 2.64 5.31
C LEU A 120 17.74 3.12 4.90
N ALA A 121 17.58 3.62 3.67
CA ALA A 121 16.31 4.18 3.22
C ALA A 121 15.12 3.24 3.36
N PRO A 122 15.18 1.94 2.98
CA PRO A 122 14.06 1.01 3.17
C PRO A 122 13.64 0.86 4.63
N VAL A 123 14.60 0.82 5.57
CA VAL A 123 14.32 0.69 7.01
C VAL A 123 13.58 1.94 7.52
N VAL A 124 14.08 3.13 7.16
CA VAL A 124 13.45 4.39 7.58
C VAL A 124 12.05 4.54 6.99
N ILE A 125 11.86 4.18 5.71
CA ILE A 125 10.55 4.19 5.07
C ILE A 125 9.61 3.18 5.74
N GLY A 126 10.08 1.98 6.10
CA GLY A 126 9.29 1.01 6.84
C GLY A 126 8.81 1.54 8.20
N ILE A 127 9.70 2.17 8.96
CA ILE A 127 9.35 2.83 10.23
C ILE A 127 8.33 3.97 10.01
N LEU A 128 8.52 4.77 8.96
CA LEU A 128 7.59 5.84 8.59
C LEU A 128 6.19 5.30 8.28
N ILE A 129 6.09 4.22 7.47
CA ILE A 129 4.82 3.57 7.16
C ILE A 129 4.15 3.03 8.43
N ALA A 130 4.91 2.41 9.32
CA ALA A 130 4.40 1.95 10.61
C ALA A 130 3.88 3.11 11.47
N SER A 131 4.59 4.23 11.51
CA SER A 131 4.18 5.44 12.23
C SER A 131 2.89 6.03 11.66
N ILE A 132 2.76 6.10 10.33
CA ILE A 132 1.54 6.54 9.64
C ILE A 132 0.38 5.58 9.97
N GLY A 133 0.63 4.27 9.96
CA GLY A 133 -0.37 3.27 10.34
C GLY A 133 -0.90 3.44 11.77
N MET A 134 -0.01 3.70 12.72
CA MET A 134 -0.40 3.95 14.11
C MET A 134 -1.14 5.27 14.31
N SER A 135 -0.80 6.32 13.55
CA SER A 135 -1.37 7.66 13.70
C SER A 135 -2.68 7.85 12.94
N PHE A 136 -2.75 7.37 11.69
CA PHE A 136 -3.86 7.63 10.76
C PHE A 136 -4.68 6.37 10.43
N GLY A 137 -4.26 5.18 10.88
CA GLY A 137 -4.88 3.92 10.50
C GLY A 137 -6.29 3.70 11.06
N ALA A 138 -6.66 4.38 12.14
CA ALA A 138 -7.92 4.14 12.84
C ALA A 138 -9.17 4.46 12.00
N THR A 139 -9.09 5.42 11.08
CA THR A 139 -10.25 5.89 10.31
C THR A 139 -10.59 5.02 9.10
N THR A 140 -9.56 4.67 8.31
CA THR A 140 -9.75 4.00 7.00
C THR A 140 -8.89 2.75 6.83
N GLY A 141 -7.91 2.55 7.70
CA GLY A 141 -6.91 1.49 7.56
C GLY A 141 -5.72 1.88 6.69
N TYR A 142 -5.48 3.19 6.49
CA TYR A 142 -4.31 3.76 5.80
C TYR A 142 -3.89 2.98 4.56
N ALA A 143 -4.68 3.05 3.50
CA ALA A 143 -4.38 2.34 2.25
C ALA A 143 -3.07 2.81 1.63
N LEU A 144 -2.84 4.11 1.54
CA LEU A 144 -1.62 4.77 1.06
C LEU A 144 -1.20 4.43 -0.38
N ASN A 145 -1.70 3.33 -0.92
CA ASN A 145 -1.34 2.80 -2.22
C ASN A 145 -2.54 2.09 -2.86
N PRO A 146 -3.00 2.52 -4.05
CA PRO A 146 -4.10 1.87 -4.75
C PRO A 146 -3.88 0.36 -5.00
N ALA A 147 -2.67 -0.03 -5.39
CA ALA A 147 -2.36 -1.43 -5.69
C ALA A 147 -2.42 -2.33 -4.44
N ARG A 148 -2.03 -1.77 -3.29
CA ARG A 148 -2.05 -2.45 -2.00
C ARG A 148 -3.48 -2.75 -1.52
N ASP A 149 -4.47 -1.96 -1.94
CA ASP A 149 -5.88 -2.22 -1.64
C ASP A 149 -6.55 -3.05 -2.73
N PHE A 150 -6.38 -2.66 -3.99
CA PHE A 150 -7.08 -3.27 -5.13
C PHE A 150 -6.71 -4.74 -5.35
N GLY A 151 -5.41 -5.07 -5.32
CA GLY A 151 -4.95 -6.45 -5.54
C GLY A 151 -5.54 -7.46 -4.55
N PRO A 152 -5.40 -7.24 -3.23
CA PRO A 152 -5.98 -8.12 -2.21
C PRO A 152 -7.50 -8.11 -2.18
N ARG A 153 -8.15 -6.97 -2.48
CA ARG A 153 -9.61 -6.89 -2.60
C ARG A 153 -10.11 -7.78 -3.72
N LEU A 154 -9.41 -7.79 -4.85
CA LEU A 154 -9.69 -8.68 -5.97
C LEU A 154 -9.47 -10.15 -5.58
N ALA A 155 -8.38 -10.47 -4.91
CA ALA A 155 -8.13 -11.81 -4.39
C ALA A 155 -9.25 -12.26 -3.44
N TYR A 156 -9.64 -11.41 -2.48
CA TYR A 156 -10.75 -11.68 -1.57
C TYR A 156 -12.06 -11.93 -2.33
N THR A 157 -12.31 -11.23 -3.42
CA THR A 157 -13.51 -11.42 -4.24
C THR A 157 -13.53 -12.79 -4.91
N ILE A 158 -12.41 -13.22 -5.48
CA ILE A 158 -12.31 -14.41 -6.31
C ILE A 158 -12.12 -15.68 -5.48
N LEU A 159 -11.29 -15.62 -4.42
CA LEU A 159 -10.92 -16.80 -3.65
C LEU A 159 -12.10 -17.35 -2.84
N PRO A 160 -12.21 -18.71 -2.72
CA PRO A 160 -13.23 -19.37 -1.93
C PRO A 160 -12.90 -19.34 -0.42
N ILE A 161 -12.90 -18.15 0.15
CA ILE A 161 -12.63 -17.96 1.59
C ILE A 161 -13.90 -18.31 2.37
N PRO A 162 -13.83 -19.22 3.36
CA PRO A 162 -14.97 -19.54 4.20
C PRO A 162 -15.52 -18.32 4.92
N ASN A 163 -16.84 -18.26 5.07
CA ASN A 163 -17.54 -17.21 5.82
C ASN A 163 -17.22 -15.77 5.39
N LYS A 164 -16.71 -15.59 4.15
CA LYS A 164 -16.41 -14.26 3.64
C LYS A 164 -17.67 -13.43 3.45
N GLY A 165 -17.60 -12.17 3.87
CA GLY A 165 -18.61 -11.16 3.57
C GLY A 165 -18.38 -10.51 2.21
N THR A 166 -18.87 -9.28 2.05
CA THR A 166 -18.70 -8.50 0.82
C THR A 166 -17.29 -7.93 0.74
N ALA A 167 -16.75 -7.82 -0.48
CA ALA A 167 -15.46 -7.15 -0.72
C ALA A 167 -15.54 -5.62 -0.66
N ASN A 168 -16.70 -5.05 -0.42
CA ASN A 168 -16.97 -3.61 -0.30
C ASN A 168 -16.39 -2.79 -1.47
N TRP A 169 -16.68 -3.19 -2.70
CA TRP A 169 -16.23 -2.47 -3.90
C TRP A 169 -16.77 -1.04 -3.99
N GLN A 170 -17.91 -0.76 -3.35
CA GLN A 170 -18.49 0.58 -3.30
C GLN A 170 -17.60 1.59 -2.56
N TYR A 171 -16.70 1.09 -1.71
CA TYR A 171 -15.71 1.89 -1.00
C TYR A 171 -14.37 1.98 -1.73
N ALA A 172 -14.05 1.04 -2.64
CA ALA A 172 -12.74 0.86 -3.23
C ALA A 172 -12.16 2.10 -3.96
N TRP A 173 -13.02 3.02 -4.40
CA TRP A 173 -12.59 4.26 -5.02
C TRP A 173 -11.87 5.21 -4.04
N VAL A 174 -12.18 5.15 -2.74
CA VAL A 174 -11.54 5.98 -1.70
C VAL A 174 -10.05 5.65 -1.57
N PRO A 175 -9.64 4.38 -1.31
CA PRO A 175 -8.24 3.99 -1.28
C PRO A 175 -7.54 4.04 -2.66
N PHE A 176 -8.29 4.23 -3.75
CA PHE A 176 -7.72 4.46 -5.07
C PHE A 176 -7.42 5.94 -5.33
N ILE A 177 -8.39 6.82 -5.15
CA ILE A 177 -8.30 8.25 -5.47
C ILE A 177 -7.56 9.03 -4.38
N GLY A 178 -7.82 8.74 -3.10
CA GLY A 178 -7.23 9.45 -1.97
C GLY A 178 -5.70 9.50 -2.01
N PRO A 179 -5.02 8.37 -2.13
CA PRO A 179 -3.56 8.34 -2.24
C PRO A 179 -3.00 9.09 -3.45
N LEU A 180 -3.66 9.03 -4.61
CA LEU A 180 -3.21 9.76 -5.80
C LEU A 180 -3.26 11.27 -5.59
N ILE A 181 -4.36 11.78 -5.01
CA ILE A 181 -4.49 13.20 -4.67
C ILE A 181 -3.47 13.59 -3.62
N GLY A 182 -3.35 12.81 -2.53
CA GLY A 182 -2.43 13.08 -1.43
C GLY A 182 -0.98 13.15 -1.90
N ALA A 183 -0.55 12.19 -2.74
CA ALA A 183 0.79 12.18 -3.31
C ALA A 183 1.03 13.40 -4.22
N GLY A 184 0.07 13.75 -5.08
CA GLY A 184 0.16 14.92 -5.95
C GLY A 184 0.32 16.21 -5.15
N LEU A 185 -0.52 16.39 -4.12
CA LEU A 185 -0.44 17.56 -3.24
C LEU A 185 0.90 17.64 -2.49
N ALA A 186 1.45 16.52 -2.02
CA ALA A 186 2.75 16.49 -1.35
C ALA A 186 3.88 16.93 -2.27
N VAL A 187 3.88 16.48 -3.53
CA VAL A 187 4.88 16.91 -4.52
C VAL A 187 4.77 18.39 -4.83
N VAL A 188 3.55 18.90 -5.02
CA VAL A 188 3.33 20.34 -5.27
C VAL A 188 3.81 21.17 -4.07
N PHE A 189 3.39 20.79 -2.86
CA PHE A 189 3.79 21.46 -1.63
C PHE A 189 5.31 21.47 -1.47
N PHE A 190 5.94 20.32 -1.65
CA PHE A 190 7.40 20.19 -1.53
C PHE A 190 8.14 21.12 -2.51
N LYS A 191 7.68 21.20 -3.77
CA LYS A 191 8.27 22.10 -4.78
C LYS A 191 8.08 23.59 -4.48
N LEU A 192 7.05 23.95 -3.72
CA LEU A 192 6.79 25.33 -3.33
C LEU A 192 7.64 25.76 -2.13
N VAL A 193 7.97 24.82 -1.24
CA VAL A 193 8.64 25.10 0.06
C VAL A 193 10.12 24.77 0.01
N ALA A 194 10.51 23.71 -0.70
CA ALA A 194 11.91 23.33 -0.87
C ALA A 194 12.48 24.01 -2.13
N PRO A 195 13.48 24.89 -1.99
CA PRO A 195 14.10 25.61 -3.10
C PRO A 195 14.91 24.70 -4.02
#